data_bf16c53a1fab96baceb5c280d0de8a7e
#
_entry.id   bf16c53a1fab96baceb5c280d0de8a7e
#
_cell.length_a   1.000
_cell.length_b   1.000
_cell.length_c   1.000
_cell.angle_alpha   90.00
_cell.angle_beta   90.00
_cell.angle_gamma   90.00
#
_symmetry.space_group_name_H-M   'P 1'
#
loop_
_entity.id
_entity.type
_entity.pdbx_description
1 polymer ?
#
loop_
_entity_poly.entity_id
_entity_poly.type
_entity_poly.pdbx_seq_one_letter_code
_entity_poly.pdbx_strand_id
1 'polypeptide(L)'
;MSVKVAINGFGRIGRLAFRQMFGAEGFEVVAINDLTSPKMLAHLLKYDSTQGNYAAQGHVVEAGEDSIVVDGKKITIYAKANAAELPWGELGVDVVLECTGFYTSKAKAQAHIDAGAKKVVISAPAGNDLPTIVYNVNHNTLTKEDNIISAASCTTNCLAPMAKALNDGWKIQSGIMCTIHAYTGDQMILDGPQRKGDLRRSRAGAVNIVPNSTGAAKAIGLVIPELNGKLIGAAQRVPTPTGSTTILNAVVEGNPTKEEINAQMKAQATESFGYNEDEIVSSDIIGMRFGSLFDATQTMVINLGNGTSQVQVVSWYDNENSYVSQMCRTIKHFATLL
;
A
#
# COMPACT_ATOMS: atom_id res chain seq x y z
N MET A 1 18.99 -3.69 16.40
CA MET A 1 19.79 -3.38 15.19
C MET A 1 18.86 -2.77 14.16
N SER A 2 19.33 -1.76 13.42
CA SER A 2 18.53 -1.16 12.33
C SER A 2 18.60 -2.02 11.07
N VAL A 3 17.47 -2.17 10.38
CA VAL A 3 17.37 -2.85 9.08
C VAL A 3 17.96 -1.95 8.00
N LYS A 4 18.94 -2.46 7.26
CA LYS A 4 19.50 -1.76 6.10
C LYS A 4 18.60 -1.92 4.89
N VAL A 5 17.95 -0.83 4.48
CA VAL A 5 17.00 -0.80 3.37
C VAL A 5 17.58 -0.08 2.17
N ALA A 6 17.53 -0.71 1.00
CA ALA A 6 17.71 -0.05 -0.29
C ALA A 6 16.35 0.14 -0.97
N ILE A 7 16.15 1.29 -1.63
CA ILE A 7 14.92 1.60 -2.35
C ILE A 7 15.20 1.56 -3.85
N ASN A 8 14.56 0.65 -4.57
CA ASN A 8 14.61 0.57 -6.03
C ASN A 8 13.37 1.23 -6.64
N GLY A 9 13.55 2.39 -7.26
CA GLY A 9 12.49 3.26 -7.75
C GLY A 9 12.10 4.34 -6.72
N PHE A 10 12.45 5.58 -7.02
CA PHE A 10 12.20 6.73 -6.13
C PHE A 10 11.03 7.60 -6.62
N GLY A 11 9.97 6.91 -7.11
CA GLY A 11 8.68 7.49 -7.46
C GLY A 11 7.88 7.91 -6.22
N ARG A 12 6.55 8.05 -6.36
CA ARG A 12 5.65 8.42 -5.25
C ARG A 12 5.88 7.54 -4.01
N ILE A 13 5.76 6.23 -4.18
CA ILE A 13 5.84 5.25 -3.07
C ILE A 13 7.24 5.21 -2.47
N GLY A 14 8.30 5.16 -3.30
CA GLY A 14 9.68 5.16 -2.80
C GLY A 14 10.03 6.39 -1.98
N ARG A 15 9.60 7.59 -2.42
CA ARG A 15 9.85 8.84 -1.66
C ARG A 15 9.08 8.90 -0.34
N LEU A 16 7.83 8.44 -0.31
CA LEU A 16 7.07 8.42 0.94
C LEU A 16 7.60 7.35 1.90
N ALA A 17 8.03 6.19 1.39
CA ALA A 17 8.72 5.18 2.18
C ALA A 17 10.02 5.74 2.78
N PHE A 18 10.81 6.46 1.99
CA PHE A 18 11.98 7.18 2.48
C PHE A 18 11.62 8.13 3.62
N ARG A 19 10.62 9.00 3.44
CA ARG A 19 10.18 9.95 4.47
C ARG A 19 9.73 9.28 5.78
N GLN A 20 9.18 8.07 5.70
CA GLN A 20 8.75 7.33 6.88
C GLN A 20 9.88 6.54 7.55
N MET A 21 10.89 6.10 6.80
CA MET A 21 12.00 5.30 7.32
C MET A 21 13.21 6.15 7.74
N PHE A 22 13.42 7.30 7.07
CA PHE A 22 14.57 8.16 7.35
C PHE A 22 14.48 8.74 8.77
N GLY A 23 15.50 8.46 9.59
CA GLY A 23 15.54 8.87 11.00
C GLY A 23 14.59 8.07 11.93
N ALA A 24 13.78 7.16 11.40
CA ALA A 24 12.92 6.34 12.22
C ALA A 24 13.67 5.17 12.88
N GLU A 25 13.30 4.85 14.12
CA GLU A 25 13.90 3.75 14.85
C GLU A 25 13.70 2.41 14.14
N GLY A 26 14.79 1.66 14.01
CA GLY A 26 14.78 0.34 13.40
C GLY A 26 15.05 0.34 11.89
N PHE A 27 15.24 1.50 11.25
CA PHE A 27 15.56 1.59 9.83
C PHE A 27 16.86 2.36 9.55
N GLU A 28 17.56 1.93 8.51
CA GLU A 28 18.65 2.65 7.89
C GLU A 28 18.49 2.58 6.37
N VAL A 29 18.11 3.69 5.73
CA VAL A 29 18.12 3.77 4.25
C VAL A 29 19.56 3.98 3.81
N VAL A 30 20.12 2.98 3.12
CA VAL A 30 21.55 2.96 2.73
C VAL A 30 21.78 3.38 1.28
N ALA A 31 20.79 3.16 0.40
CA ALA A 31 20.92 3.48 -1.02
C ALA A 31 19.57 3.65 -1.70
N ILE A 32 19.58 4.35 -2.83
CA ILE A 32 18.45 4.49 -3.74
C ILE A 32 18.94 4.12 -5.14
N ASN A 33 18.11 3.43 -5.94
CA ASN A 33 18.31 3.28 -7.37
C ASN A 33 17.14 3.91 -8.12
N ASP A 34 17.44 4.86 -9.03
CA ASP A 34 16.47 5.47 -9.93
C ASP A 34 17.18 6.01 -11.16
N LEU A 35 16.56 5.95 -12.33
CA LEU A 35 17.15 6.43 -13.59
C LEU A 35 17.10 7.95 -13.77
N THR A 36 16.45 8.64 -12.83
CA THR A 36 16.30 10.10 -12.81
C THR A 36 17.49 10.75 -12.10
N SER A 37 17.83 11.99 -12.46
CA SER A 37 18.96 12.70 -11.87
C SER A 37 18.77 12.98 -10.37
N PRO A 38 19.87 12.99 -9.56
CA PRO A 38 19.81 13.31 -8.14
C PRO A 38 19.14 14.66 -7.85
N LYS A 39 19.39 15.68 -8.70
CA LYS A 39 18.75 17.00 -8.61
C LYS A 39 17.23 16.92 -8.67
N MET A 40 16.68 16.15 -9.63
CA MET A 40 15.24 15.97 -9.76
C MET A 40 14.67 15.19 -8.58
N LEU A 41 15.35 14.13 -8.16
CA LEU A 41 14.91 13.30 -7.03
C LEU A 41 14.90 14.07 -5.71
N ALA A 42 15.94 14.88 -5.44
CA ALA A 42 16.01 15.75 -4.27
C ALA A 42 14.88 16.80 -4.28
N HIS A 43 14.62 17.42 -5.46
CA HIS A 43 13.54 18.38 -5.60
C HIS A 43 12.16 17.75 -5.31
N LEU A 44 11.88 16.57 -5.88
CA LEU A 44 10.61 15.86 -5.69
C LEU A 44 10.49 15.22 -4.27
N LEU A 45 11.60 14.94 -3.59
CA LEU A 45 11.57 14.56 -2.19
C LEU A 45 11.21 15.76 -1.30
N LYS A 46 11.77 16.92 -1.61
CA LYS A 46 11.58 18.16 -0.85
C LYS A 46 10.16 18.70 -0.99
N TYR A 47 9.64 18.75 -2.22
CA TYR A 47 8.33 19.32 -2.54
C TYR A 47 7.38 18.26 -3.02
N ASP A 48 6.24 18.13 -2.35
CA ASP A 48 5.19 17.19 -2.71
C ASP A 48 3.85 17.90 -2.64
N SER A 49 3.16 17.96 -3.78
CA SER A 49 1.89 18.68 -3.92
C SER A 49 0.74 18.02 -3.13
N THR A 50 0.89 16.74 -2.81
CA THR A 50 -0.16 15.94 -2.16
C THR A 50 0.15 15.70 -0.68
N GLN A 51 1.41 15.34 -0.37
CA GLN A 51 1.85 14.95 0.98
C GLN A 51 2.64 16.07 1.69
N GLY A 52 2.67 17.25 1.09
CA GLY A 52 3.25 18.44 1.68
C GLY A 52 4.77 18.56 1.56
N ASN A 53 5.27 19.71 1.96
CA ASN A 53 6.66 20.09 1.83
C ASN A 53 7.51 19.45 2.96
N TYR A 54 8.45 18.56 2.61
CA TYR A 54 9.32 17.89 3.56
C TYR A 54 10.26 18.87 4.29
N ALA A 55 10.68 19.95 3.61
CA ALA A 55 11.46 20.99 4.28
C ALA A 55 10.63 21.77 5.32
N ALA A 56 9.32 21.96 5.11
CA ALA A 56 8.46 22.58 6.11
C ALA A 56 8.24 21.67 7.34
N GLN A 57 8.55 20.39 7.22
CA GLN A 57 8.56 19.43 8.34
C GLN A 57 9.89 19.41 9.09
N GLY A 58 10.84 20.30 8.76
CA GLY A 58 12.12 20.48 9.43
C GLY A 58 13.31 19.78 8.77
N HIS A 59 13.13 19.19 7.59
CA HIS A 59 14.22 18.47 6.90
C HIS A 59 14.92 19.32 5.86
N VAL A 60 16.27 19.26 5.85
CA VAL A 60 17.12 19.88 4.82
C VAL A 60 17.41 18.84 3.75
N VAL A 61 17.03 19.13 2.49
CA VAL A 61 17.25 18.24 1.36
C VAL A 61 18.07 18.93 0.28
N GLU A 62 19.22 18.34 -0.06
CA GLU A 62 20.15 18.83 -1.06
C GLU A 62 20.48 17.74 -2.09
N ALA A 63 20.86 18.15 -3.30
CA ALA A 63 21.35 17.26 -4.32
C ALA A 63 22.87 17.26 -4.36
N GLY A 64 23.49 16.09 -4.31
CA GLY A 64 24.88 15.88 -4.70
C GLY A 64 25.02 15.48 -6.17
N GLU A 65 26.22 15.18 -6.60
CA GLU A 65 26.50 14.70 -7.96
C GLU A 65 25.86 13.31 -8.22
N ASP A 66 26.06 12.38 -7.28
CA ASP A 66 25.60 10.99 -7.30
C ASP A 66 24.70 10.64 -6.10
N SER A 67 24.09 11.61 -5.46
CA SER A 67 23.45 11.43 -4.16
C SER A 67 22.37 12.45 -3.89
N ILE A 68 21.53 12.15 -2.91
CA ILE A 68 20.80 13.16 -2.14
C ILE A 68 21.40 13.24 -0.75
N VAL A 69 21.38 14.44 -0.17
CA VAL A 69 21.80 14.68 1.20
C VAL A 69 20.58 15.15 1.98
N VAL A 70 20.24 14.43 3.03
CA VAL A 70 19.10 14.76 3.90
C VAL A 70 19.61 14.91 5.31
N ASP A 71 19.43 16.10 5.91
CA ASP A 71 19.89 16.45 7.25
C ASP A 71 21.39 16.13 7.45
N GLY A 72 22.21 16.41 6.42
CA GLY A 72 23.64 16.13 6.42
C GLY A 72 24.03 14.67 6.14
N LYS A 73 23.07 13.73 6.06
CA LYS A 73 23.35 12.32 5.72
C LYS A 73 23.30 12.11 4.21
N LYS A 74 24.42 11.70 3.62
CA LYS A 74 24.52 11.35 2.20
C LYS A 74 23.88 9.98 1.93
N ILE A 75 22.97 9.92 0.94
CA ILE A 75 22.36 8.70 0.42
C ILE A 75 22.75 8.58 -1.06
N THR A 76 23.52 7.55 -1.41
CA THR A 76 23.97 7.34 -2.78
C THR A 76 22.82 6.93 -3.68
N ILE A 77 22.78 7.51 -4.89
CA ILE A 77 21.84 7.19 -5.94
C ILE A 77 22.57 6.42 -7.03
N TYR A 78 22.13 5.20 -7.26
CA TYR A 78 22.51 4.38 -8.40
C TYR A 78 21.54 4.62 -9.56
N ALA A 79 22.03 4.50 -10.80
CA ALA A 79 21.24 4.69 -12.02
C ALA A 79 21.34 3.45 -12.91
N LYS A 80 21.00 2.28 -12.35
CA LYS A 80 21.06 0.99 -13.04
C LYS A 80 19.66 0.52 -13.45
N ALA A 81 19.48 0.25 -14.75
CA ALA A 81 18.25 -0.33 -15.25
C ALA A 81 18.12 -1.82 -14.89
N ASN A 82 19.24 -2.54 -14.86
CA ASN A 82 19.31 -3.94 -14.48
C ASN A 82 19.63 -4.06 -12.99
N ALA A 83 18.69 -4.59 -12.20
CA ALA A 83 18.85 -4.74 -10.76
C ALA A 83 19.98 -5.70 -10.35
N ALA A 84 20.37 -6.64 -11.20
CA ALA A 84 21.49 -7.55 -10.93
C ALA A 84 22.87 -6.85 -10.90
N GLU A 85 22.95 -5.61 -11.40
CA GLU A 85 24.19 -4.81 -11.39
C GLU A 85 24.31 -3.90 -10.15
N LEU A 86 23.36 -3.98 -9.23
CA LEU A 86 23.32 -3.13 -8.06
C LEU A 86 24.18 -3.74 -6.93
N PRO A 87 24.93 -2.94 -6.16
CA PRO A 87 25.91 -3.44 -5.19
C PRO A 87 25.25 -3.78 -3.84
N TRP A 88 24.13 -4.48 -3.83
CA TRP A 88 23.39 -4.75 -2.59
C TRP A 88 24.18 -5.58 -1.58
N GLY A 89 24.94 -6.55 -2.08
CA GLY A 89 25.82 -7.38 -1.24
C GLY A 89 26.94 -6.57 -0.60
N GLU A 90 27.61 -5.68 -1.34
CA GLU A 90 28.69 -4.81 -0.84
C GLU A 90 28.18 -3.83 0.22
N LEU A 91 26.96 -3.32 0.05
CA LEU A 91 26.32 -2.41 1.00
C LEU A 91 25.73 -3.14 2.22
N GLY A 92 25.67 -4.46 2.19
CA GLY A 92 25.07 -5.28 3.23
C GLY A 92 23.58 -5.03 3.39
N VAL A 93 22.87 -4.87 2.25
CA VAL A 93 21.43 -4.60 2.23
C VAL A 93 20.65 -5.77 2.80
N ASP A 94 19.88 -5.53 3.83
CA ASP A 94 18.99 -6.51 4.45
C ASP A 94 17.71 -6.69 3.62
N VAL A 95 17.07 -5.57 3.26
CA VAL A 95 15.81 -5.58 2.51
C VAL A 95 15.87 -4.59 1.35
N VAL A 96 15.56 -5.05 0.14
CA VAL A 96 15.26 -4.16 -0.99
C VAL A 96 13.75 -3.89 -1.00
N LEU A 97 13.38 -2.61 -1.01
CA LEU A 97 12.04 -2.15 -1.31
C LEU A 97 11.92 -1.87 -2.81
N GLU A 98 11.18 -2.73 -3.52
CA GLU A 98 10.99 -2.63 -4.96
C GLU A 98 9.76 -1.75 -5.28
N CYS A 99 9.99 -0.57 -5.82
CA CYS A 99 8.98 0.45 -6.13
C CYS A 99 8.94 0.89 -7.60
N THR A 100 9.66 0.21 -8.51
CA THR A 100 9.72 0.61 -9.93
C THR A 100 8.48 0.20 -10.71
N GLY A 101 7.80 -0.85 -10.29
CA GLY A 101 6.72 -1.49 -11.03
C GLY A 101 7.19 -2.39 -12.19
N PHE A 102 8.52 -2.61 -12.34
CA PHE A 102 9.09 -3.51 -13.36
C PHE A 102 9.36 -4.91 -12.82
N TYR A 103 9.80 -5.02 -11.56
CA TYR A 103 10.16 -6.29 -10.90
C TYR A 103 8.99 -6.84 -10.08
N THR A 104 7.79 -6.92 -10.68
CA THR A 104 6.54 -7.29 -10.02
C THR A 104 6.19 -8.77 -10.15
N SER A 105 7.20 -9.64 -10.07
CA SER A 105 7.05 -11.11 -9.96
C SER A 105 8.22 -11.69 -9.23
N LYS A 106 8.09 -12.88 -8.66
CA LYS A 106 9.17 -13.59 -7.95
C LYS A 106 10.39 -13.75 -8.85
N ALA A 107 10.20 -14.24 -10.07
CA ALA A 107 11.27 -14.46 -11.04
C ALA A 107 12.04 -13.18 -11.40
N LYS A 108 11.35 -12.05 -11.57
CA LYS A 108 12.02 -10.77 -11.86
C LYS A 108 12.73 -10.22 -10.62
N ALA A 109 12.07 -10.25 -9.45
CA ALA A 109 12.62 -9.71 -8.21
C ALA A 109 13.81 -10.52 -7.70
N GLN A 110 14.02 -11.76 -8.19
CA GLN A 110 15.20 -12.57 -7.92
C GLN A 110 16.50 -11.84 -8.25
N ALA A 111 16.50 -10.95 -9.24
CA ALA A 111 17.67 -10.13 -9.60
C ALA A 111 18.23 -9.31 -8.41
N HIS A 112 17.40 -8.91 -7.46
CA HIS A 112 17.86 -8.23 -6.26
C HIS A 112 18.54 -9.18 -5.28
N ILE A 113 18.07 -10.41 -5.17
CA ILE A 113 18.72 -11.46 -4.35
C ILE A 113 20.06 -11.82 -4.98
N ASP A 114 20.11 -11.99 -6.32
CA ASP A 114 21.34 -12.29 -7.06
C ASP A 114 22.38 -11.16 -6.91
N ALA A 115 21.92 -9.91 -6.77
CA ALA A 115 22.75 -8.74 -6.44
C ALA A 115 23.21 -8.69 -4.97
N GLY A 116 22.79 -9.64 -4.13
CA GLY A 116 23.25 -9.81 -2.76
C GLY A 116 22.34 -9.23 -1.68
N ALA A 117 21.13 -8.79 -2.00
CA ALA A 117 20.14 -8.48 -0.98
C ALA A 117 19.64 -9.75 -0.27
N LYS A 118 19.39 -9.66 1.03
CA LYS A 118 18.88 -10.83 1.78
C LYS A 118 17.41 -11.08 1.54
N LYS A 119 16.61 -10.02 1.45
CA LYS A 119 15.15 -10.08 1.27
C LYS A 119 14.67 -8.98 0.32
N VAL A 120 13.49 -9.19 -0.31
CA VAL A 120 12.84 -8.22 -1.21
C VAL A 120 11.38 -8.06 -0.83
N VAL A 121 10.92 -6.82 -0.72
CA VAL A 121 9.50 -6.46 -0.58
C VAL A 121 9.05 -5.74 -1.84
N ILE A 122 8.14 -6.34 -2.59
CA ILE A 122 7.56 -5.76 -3.81
C ILE A 122 6.36 -4.88 -3.43
N SER A 123 6.39 -3.61 -3.80
CA SER A 123 5.33 -2.63 -3.52
C SER A 123 4.13 -2.71 -4.48
N ALA A 124 3.78 -3.91 -4.90
CA ALA A 124 2.67 -4.16 -5.83
C ALA A 124 2.20 -5.62 -5.73
N PRO A 125 1.00 -5.96 -6.21
CA PRO A 125 0.61 -7.35 -6.44
C PRO A 125 1.61 -8.02 -7.39
N ALA A 126 2.08 -9.24 -7.04
CA ALA A 126 3.23 -9.85 -7.70
C ALA A 126 3.01 -11.33 -8.10
N GLY A 127 1.78 -11.76 -8.29
CA GLY A 127 1.42 -13.14 -8.64
C GLY A 127 1.03 -13.98 -7.42
N ASN A 128 0.95 -15.29 -7.63
CA ASN A 128 0.50 -16.24 -6.61
C ASN A 128 1.61 -17.22 -6.18
N ASP A 129 2.82 -17.03 -6.71
CA ASP A 129 3.99 -17.88 -6.46
C ASP A 129 4.91 -17.34 -5.35
N LEU A 130 4.46 -16.32 -4.64
CA LEU A 130 5.12 -15.72 -3.48
C LEU A 130 4.08 -15.24 -2.46
N PRO A 131 4.45 -15.11 -1.16
CA PRO A 131 3.55 -14.61 -0.15
C PRO A 131 3.06 -13.20 -0.45
N THR A 132 1.74 -12.99 -0.36
CA THR A 132 1.10 -11.67 -0.40
C THR A 132 0.70 -11.29 1.01
N ILE A 133 1.26 -10.19 1.50
CA ILE A 133 1.18 -9.82 2.91
C ILE A 133 0.41 -8.51 3.10
N VAL A 134 -0.52 -8.54 4.03
CA VAL A 134 -1.11 -7.36 4.66
C VAL A 134 -0.73 -7.39 6.14
N TYR A 135 0.03 -6.40 6.58
CA TYR A 135 0.47 -6.32 7.97
C TYR A 135 -0.75 -6.32 8.92
N ASN A 136 -0.61 -7.01 10.03
CA ASN A 136 -1.66 -7.21 11.04
C ASN A 136 -2.88 -8.05 10.59
N VAL A 137 -2.81 -8.67 9.41
CA VAL A 137 -3.81 -9.64 8.95
C VAL A 137 -3.17 -11.01 8.80
N ASN A 138 -2.10 -11.13 7.98
CA ASN A 138 -1.42 -12.40 7.73
C ASN A 138 0.12 -12.34 7.80
N HIS A 139 0.70 -11.25 8.34
CA HIS A 139 2.17 -11.12 8.40
C HIS A 139 2.84 -12.24 9.22
N ASN A 140 2.12 -12.85 10.17
CA ASN A 140 2.60 -13.97 10.98
C ASN A 140 2.75 -15.29 10.19
N THR A 141 2.30 -15.34 8.94
CA THR A 141 2.50 -16.51 8.07
C THR A 141 3.89 -16.54 7.43
N LEU A 142 4.63 -15.43 7.51
CA LEU A 142 5.99 -15.35 7.00
C LEU A 142 6.96 -16.21 7.80
N THR A 143 7.89 -16.83 7.08
CA THR A 143 8.94 -17.66 7.63
C THR A 143 10.34 -17.16 7.22
N LYS A 144 11.39 -17.77 7.77
CA LYS A 144 12.79 -17.44 7.42
C LYS A 144 13.13 -17.80 5.97
N GLU A 145 12.45 -18.80 5.42
CA GLU A 145 12.63 -19.32 4.06
C GLU A 145 12.06 -18.35 3.01
N ASP A 146 11.18 -17.43 3.41
CA ASP A 146 10.65 -16.43 2.51
C ASP A 146 11.69 -15.34 2.24
N ASN A 147 12.08 -15.16 0.99
CA ASN A 147 13.07 -14.15 0.60
C ASN A 147 12.46 -13.01 -0.24
N ILE A 148 11.36 -13.27 -0.95
CA ILE A 148 10.67 -12.31 -1.81
C ILE A 148 9.19 -12.36 -1.49
N ILE A 149 8.62 -11.20 -1.13
CA ILE A 149 7.20 -11.07 -0.79
C ILE A 149 6.56 -9.90 -1.51
N SER A 150 5.24 -9.94 -1.65
CA SER A 150 4.41 -8.81 -2.08
C SER A 150 3.76 -8.14 -0.87
N ALA A 151 3.84 -6.82 -0.78
CA ALA A 151 3.07 -6.03 0.19
C ALA A 151 1.63 -5.75 -0.30
N ALA A 152 1.11 -6.52 -1.24
CA ALA A 152 -0.21 -6.38 -1.84
C ALA A 152 -0.42 -5.00 -2.53
N SER A 153 -1.66 -4.53 -2.59
CA SER A 153 -2.02 -3.19 -3.06
C SER A 153 -2.55 -2.31 -1.93
N CYS A 154 -2.61 -1.00 -2.14
CA CYS A 154 -3.22 -0.06 -1.19
C CYS A 154 -4.67 -0.44 -0.86
N THR A 155 -5.46 -0.80 -1.87
CA THR A 155 -6.86 -1.22 -1.70
C THR A 155 -6.96 -2.54 -0.93
N THR A 156 -6.07 -3.51 -1.18
CA THR A 156 -6.04 -4.77 -0.41
C THR A 156 -5.69 -4.52 1.05
N ASN A 157 -4.75 -3.61 1.32
CA ASN A 157 -4.39 -3.22 2.70
C ASN A 157 -5.52 -2.50 3.44
N CYS A 158 -6.41 -1.80 2.72
CA CYS A 158 -7.62 -1.22 3.31
C CYS A 158 -8.72 -2.27 3.52
N LEU A 159 -8.99 -3.10 2.51
CA LEU A 159 -10.08 -4.09 2.54
C LEU A 159 -9.85 -5.21 3.57
N ALA A 160 -8.62 -5.74 3.64
CA ALA A 160 -8.35 -6.96 4.37
C ALA A 160 -8.65 -6.88 5.88
N PRO A 161 -8.20 -5.87 6.65
CA PRO A 161 -8.51 -5.80 8.07
C PRO A 161 -10.01 -5.63 8.34
N MET A 162 -10.72 -4.81 7.55
CA MET A 162 -12.16 -4.62 7.65
C MET A 162 -12.94 -5.92 7.31
N ALA A 163 -12.56 -6.59 6.22
CA ALA A 163 -13.19 -7.86 5.83
C ALA A 163 -12.88 -8.97 6.85
N LYS A 164 -11.67 -9.00 7.43
CA LYS A 164 -11.31 -9.95 8.49
C LYS A 164 -12.17 -9.73 9.73
N ALA A 165 -12.26 -8.50 10.23
CA ALA A 165 -13.04 -8.16 11.41
C ALA A 165 -14.52 -8.52 11.24
N LEU A 166 -15.10 -8.26 10.06
CA LEU A 166 -16.47 -8.64 9.74
C LEU A 166 -16.63 -10.17 9.67
N ASN A 167 -15.70 -10.88 8.99
CA ASN A 167 -15.75 -12.33 8.86
C ASN A 167 -15.53 -13.08 10.17
N ASP A 168 -14.73 -12.53 11.07
CA ASP A 168 -14.49 -13.09 12.41
C ASP A 168 -15.75 -13.02 13.28
N GLY A 169 -16.53 -11.93 13.17
CA GLY A 169 -17.81 -11.76 13.88
C GLY A 169 -18.96 -12.52 13.22
N TRP A 170 -19.08 -12.39 11.92
CA TRP A 170 -20.20 -12.96 11.13
C TRP A 170 -19.65 -13.45 9.80
N LYS A 171 -19.65 -14.74 9.58
CA LYS A 171 -19.05 -15.35 8.38
C LYS A 171 -19.60 -14.75 7.10
N ILE A 172 -18.72 -14.16 6.30
CA ILE A 172 -19.06 -13.63 4.98
C ILE A 172 -19.37 -14.78 4.04
N GLN A 173 -20.57 -14.80 3.47
CA GLN A 173 -21.01 -15.76 2.47
C GLN A 173 -20.62 -15.30 1.06
N SER A 174 -20.87 -14.04 0.76
CA SER A 174 -20.52 -13.39 -0.52
C SER A 174 -20.45 -11.88 -0.34
N GLY A 175 -19.81 -11.19 -1.29
CA GLY A 175 -19.78 -9.74 -1.24
C GLY A 175 -19.27 -9.07 -2.50
N ILE A 176 -19.61 -7.80 -2.62
CA ILE A 176 -19.12 -6.90 -3.67
C ILE A 176 -18.40 -5.75 -2.99
N MET A 177 -17.13 -5.55 -3.33
CA MET A 177 -16.41 -4.35 -2.90
C MET A 177 -16.34 -3.34 -4.05
N CYS A 178 -16.47 -2.08 -3.71
CA CYS A 178 -16.17 -0.97 -4.61
C CYS A 178 -15.19 -0.03 -3.93
N THR A 179 -14.09 0.31 -4.60
CA THR A 179 -13.25 1.40 -4.12
C THR A 179 -13.50 2.67 -4.92
N ILE A 180 -13.79 3.76 -4.22
CA ILE A 180 -13.77 5.12 -4.77
C ILE A 180 -12.33 5.61 -4.55
N HIS A 181 -11.55 5.63 -5.63
CA HIS A 181 -10.10 5.73 -5.55
C HIS A 181 -9.60 7.04 -6.17
N ALA A 182 -8.67 7.70 -5.51
CA ALA A 182 -7.96 8.83 -6.09
C ALA A 182 -7.28 8.43 -7.41
N TYR A 183 -7.08 9.38 -8.32
CA TYR A 183 -6.29 9.12 -9.53
C TYR A 183 -4.84 8.83 -9.17
N THR A 184 -4.14 8.10 -10.03
CA THR A 184 -2.74 7.73 -9.82
C THR A 184 -1.93 7.95 -11.10
N GLY A 185 -0.61 7.93 -10.99
CA GLY A 185 0.31 8.24 -12.10
C GLY A 185 0.28 7.27 -13.28
N ASP A 186 -0.57 6.23 -13.25
CA ASP A 186 -0.86 5.36 -14.38
C ASP A 186 -2.01 5.87 -15.27
N GLN A 187 -2.70 6.93 -14.86
CA GLN A 187 -3.69 7.66 -15.65
C GLN A 187 -3.05 8.84 -16.37
N MET A 188 -3.72 9.31 -17.43
CA MET A 188 -3.24 10.47 -18.19
C MET A 188 -3.70 11.78 -17.53
N ILE A 189 -2.89 12.83 -17.65
CA ILE A 189 -3.27 14.20 -17.23
C ILE A 189 -4.32 14.76 -18.20
N LEU A 190 -4.02 14.72 -19.49
CA LEU A 190 -4.94 14.97 -20.60
C LEU A 190 -5.18 13.67 -21.37
N ASP A 191 -6.22 13.63 -22.21
CA ASP A 191 -6.49 12.46 -23.06
C ASP A 191 -5.26 12.10 -23.89
N GLY A 192 -4.78 10.85 -23.78
CA GLY A 192 -3.59 10.39 -24.46
C GLY A 192 -3.38 8.89 -24.28
N PRO A 193 -2.48 8.28 -25.08
CA PRO A 193 -2.27 6.85 -25.06
C PRO A 193 -1.64 6.39 -23.74
N GLN A 194 -2.33 5.53 -23.01
CA GLN A 194 -1.82 4.90 -21.80
C GLN A 194 -0.90 3.72 -22.15
N ARG A 195 0.19 3.55 -21.38
CA ARG A 195 1.28 2.59 -21.67
C ARG A 195 0.84 1.14 -21.90
N LYS A 196 -0.25 0.71 -21.23
CA LYS A 196 -0.78 -0.67 -21.34
C LYS A 196 -1.99 -0.77 -22.24
N GLY A 197 -2.37 0.33 -22.92
CA GLY A 197 -3.50 0.37 -23.85
C GLY A 197 -4.88 0.38 -23.18
N ASP A 198 -4.97 0.71 -21.89
CA ASP A 198 -6.26 0.85 -21.19
C ASP A 198 -6.96 2.12 -21.66
N LEU A 199 -8.07 1.95 -22.38
CA LEU A 199 -8.81 3.06 -23.00
C LEU A 199 -9.43 4.01 -21.97
N ARG A 200 -9.83 3.52 -20.80
CA ARG A 200 -10.41 4.37 -19.74
C ARG A 200 -9.32 5.16 -19.01
N ARG A 201 -8.19 4.54 -18.72
CA ARG A 201 -7.04 5.22 -18.12
C ARG A 201 -6.32 6.17 -19.08
N SER A 202 -6.62 6.10 -20.37
CA SER A 202 -6.17 7.03 -21.41
C SER A 202 -6.88 8.39 -21.31
N ARG A 203 -7.95 8.50 -20.52
CA ARG A 203 -8.70 9.75 -20.34
C ARG A 203 -8.12 10.56 -19.17
N ALA A 204 -8.33 11.87 -19.23
CA ALA A 204 -7.85 12.83 -18.24
C ALA A 204 -8.36 12.49 -16.83
N GLY A 205 -7.44 12.17 -15.90
CA GLY A 205 -7.77 11.66 -14.56
C GLY A 205 -8.42 12.73 -13.65
N ALA A 206 -8.02 13.99 -13.81
CA ALA A 206 -8.44 15.07 -12.91
C ALA A 206 -9.85 15.66 -13.22
N VAL A 207 -10.52 15.18 -14.28
CA VAL A 207 -11.83 15.69 -14.72
C VAL A 207 -12.87 14.60 -14.96
N ASN A 208 -12.53 13.33 -14.73
CA ASN A 208 -13.40 12.21 -15.02
C ASN A 208 -13.57 11.26 -13.85
N ILE A 209 -14.75 10.67 -13.71
CA ILE A 209 -14.94 9.41 -12.98
C ILE A 209 -14.58 8.30 -13.96
N VAL A 210 -13.56 7.49 -13.62
CA VAL A 210 -13.01 6.46 -14.52
C VAL A 210 -13.25 5.06 -13.93
N PRO A 211 -14.23 4.29 -14.46
CA PRO A 211 -14.44 2.92 -14.02
C PRO A 211 -13.23 2.04 -14.36
N ASN A 212 -12.80 1.23 -13.39
CA ASN A 212 -11.64 0.36 -13.50
C ASN A 212 -11.90 -1.01 -12.85
N SER A 213 -11.21 -2.01 -13.33
CA SER A 213 -11.08 -3.27 -12.60
C SER A 213 -10.14 -3.09 -11.40
N THR A 214 -10.35 -3.89 -10.36
CA THR A 214 -9.42 -4.03 -9.24
C THR A 214 -9.13 -5.48 -8.97
N GLY A 215 -7.86 -5.80 -8.72
CA GLY A 215 -7.44 -7.12 -8.27
C GLY A 215 -7.62 -7.33 -6.76
N ALA A 216 -8.02 -6.31 -6.01
CA ALA A 216 -8.06 -6.36 -4.55
C ALA A 216 -9.01 -7.45 -4.01
N ALA A 217 -10.20 -7.60 -4.63
CA ALA A 217 -11.15 -8.64 -4.23
C ALA A 217 -10.62 -10.06 -4.46
N LYS A 218 -9.87 -10.29 -5.56
CA LYS A 218 -9.20 -11.57 -5.80
C LYS A 218 -8.02 -11.80 -4.85
N ALA A 219 -7.25 -10.75 -4.58
CA ALA A 219 -6.10 -10.80 -3.70
C ALA A 219 -6.48 -11.08 -2.24
N ILE A 220 -7.74 -10.82 -1.85
CA ILE A 220 -8.21 -11.08 -0.49
C ILE A 220 -8.10 -12.57 -0.14
N GLY A 221 -8.34 -13.47 -1.07
CA GLY A 221 -8.19 -14.91 -0.87
C GLY A 221 -6.75 -15.38 -0.63
N LEU A 222 -5.74 -14.60 -1.05
CA LEU A 222 -4.32 -14.85 -0.74
C LEU A 222 -3.96 -14.42 0.68
N VAL A 223 -4.71 -13.46 1.24
CA VAL A 223 -4.45 -12.87 2.56
C VAL A 223 -5.35 -13.50 3.63
N ILE A 224 -6.61 -13.78 3.27
CA ILE A 224 -7.63 -14.42 4.12
C ILE A 224 -8.21 -15.61 3.32
N PRO A 225 -7.63 -16.80 3.44
CA PRO A 225 -8.03 -17.98 2.64
C PRO A 225 -9.53 -18.32 2.72
N GLU A 226 -10.15 -18.06 3.86
CA GLU A 226 -11.59 -18.29 4.08
C GLU A 226 -12.49 -17.45 3.16
N LEU A 227 -11.99 -16.34 2.62
CA LEU A 227 -12.69 -15.44 1.71
C LEU A 227 -12.37 -15.69 0.23
N ASN A 228 -11.61 -16.75 -0.06
CA ASN A 228 -11.29 -17.10 -1.45
C ASN A 228 -12.56 -17.39 -2.25
N GLY A 229 -12.73 -16.67 -3.37
CA GLY A 229 -13.90 -16.82 -4.26
C GLY A 229 -15.20 -16.18 -3.76
N LYS A 230 -15.24 -15.63 -2.54
CA LYS A 230 -16.46 -15.02 -1.97
C LYS A 230 -16.64 -13.55 -2.32
N LEU A 231 -15.57 -12.85 -2.71
CA LEU A 231 -15.60 -11.42 -3.01
C LEU A 231 -15.29 -11.14 -4.48
N ILE A 232 -16.09 -10.25 -5.07
CA ILE A 232 -15.81 -9.61 -6.36
C ILE A 232 -15.65 -8.10 -6.16
N GLY A 233 -15.06 -7.38 -7.12
CA GLY A 233 -14.84 -5.95 -6.90
C GLY A 233 -14.59 -5.13 -8.15
N ALA A 234 -14.86 -3.84 -8.00
CA ALA A 234 -14.62 -2.79 -8.98
C ALA A 234 -13.96 -1.57 -8.33
N ALA A 235 -13.44 -0.68 -9.16
CA ALA A 235 -12.91 0.62 -8.75
C ALA A 235 -13.54 1.72 -9.57
N GLN A 236 -13.77 2.87 -8.93
CA GLN A 236 -14.11 4.13 -9.59
C GLN A 236 -12.98 5.13 -9.26
N ARG A 237 -12.19 5.52 -10.27
CA ARG A 237 -11.20 6.58 -10.08
C ARG A 237 -11.90 7.92 -10.14
N VAL A 238 -11.59 8.80 -9.19
CA VAL A 238 -12.24 10.11 -9.03
C VAL A 238 -11.19 11.24 -9.05
N PRO A 239 -11.60 12.49 -9.34
CA PRO A 239 -10.69 13.64 -9.43
C PRO A 239 -10.18 14.13 -8.07
N THR A 240 -9.55 13.27 -7.28
CA THR A 240 -8.85 13.61 -6.03
C THR A 240 -7.40 13.14 -6.11
N PRO A 241 -6.43 13.92 -5.60
CA PRO A 241 -5.00 13.58 -5.72
C PRO A 241 -4.57 12.43 -4.80
N THR A 242 -5.21 12.29 -3.65
CA THR A 242 -5.10 11.17 -2.70
C THR A 242 -6.34 11.15 -1.80
N GLY A 243 -6.47 10.12 -0.99
CA GLY A 243 -7.66 9.90 -0.18
C GLY A 243 -8.70 9.07 -0.93
N SER A 244 -8.81 7.82 -0.54
CA SER A 244 -9.67 6.80 -1.17
C SER A 244 -10.54 6.13 -0.11
N THR A 245 -11.64 5.54 -0.53
CA THR A 245 -12.50 4.75 0.36
C THR A 245 -12.83 3.40 -0.27
N THR A 246 -12.92 2.36 0.56
CA THR A 246 -13.38 1.03 0.17
C THR A 246 -14.72 0.76 0.82
N ILE A 247 -15.72 0.45 0.01
CA ILE A 247 -17.07 0.06 0.40
C ILE A 247 -17.17 -1.45 0.18
N LEU A 248 -17.48 -2.19 1.23
CA LEU A 248 -17.78 -3.62 1.15
C LEU A 248 -19.26 -3.85 1.47
N ASN A 249 -19.99 -4.31 0.47
CA ASN A 249 -21.34 -4.83 0.63
C ASN A 249 -21.26 -6.36 0.68
N ALA A 250 -21.65 -6.97 1.80
CA ALA A 250 -21.51 -8.39 2.03
C ALA A 250 -22.81 -9.00 2.58
N VAL A 251 -23.06 -10.24 2.23
CA VAL A 251 -24.03 -11.09 2.92
C VAL A 251 -23.26 -11.87 3.98
N VAL A 252 -23.71 -11.72 5.23
CA VAL A 252 -23.10 -12.37 6.40
C VAL A 252 -24.10 -13.28 7.10
N GLU A 253 -23.60 -14.26 7.84
CA GLU A 253 -24.42 -15.12 8.69
C GLU A 253 -24.93 -14.36 9.91
N GLY A 254 -26.11 -14.73 10.41
CA GLY A 254 -26.72 -14.11 11.59
C GLY A 254 -27.45 -12.81 11.27
N ASN A 255 -27.85 -12.14 12.34
CA ASN A 255 -28.62 -10.90 12.30
C ASN A 255 -27.97 -9.81 13.16
N PRO A 256 -26.73 -9.39 12.82
CA PRO A 256 -26.08 -8.32 13.56
C PRO A 256 -26.85 -7.00 13.45
N THR A 257 -26.75 -6.19 14.48
CA THR A 257 -27.13 -4.78 14.42
C THR A 257 -25.94 -3.93 13.94
N LYS A 258 -26.20 -2.68 13.55
CA LYS A 258 -25.16 -1.69 13.23
C LYS A 258 -24.19 -1.52 14.43
N GLU A 259 -24.73 -1.42 15.62
CA GLU A 259 -23.99 -1.20 16.86
C GLU A 259 -23.05 -2.38 17.17
N GLU A 260 -23.51 -3.61 16.97
CA GLU A 260 -22.68 -4.82 17.15
C GLU A 260 -21.53 -4.87 16.14
N ILE A 261 -21.80 -4.53 14.87
CA ILE A 261 -20.74 -4.46 13.84
C ILE A 261 -19.71 -3.38 14.22
N ASN A 262 -20.17 -2.18 14.58
CA ASN A 262 -19.28 -1.10 14.97
C ASN A 262 -18.46 -1.46 16.21
N ALA A 263 -19.05 -2.13 17.20
CA ALA A 263 -18.37 -2.61 18.38
C ALA A 263 -17.28 -3.65 18.03
N GLN A 264 -17.59 -4.59 17.14
CA GLN A 264 -16.61 -5.57 16.63
C GLN A 264 -15.44 -4.89 15.93
N MET A 265 -15.70 -3.92 15.04
CA MET A 265 -14.66 -3.17 14.35
C MET A 265 -13.78 -2.39 15.32
N LYS A 266 -14.39 -1.75 16.32
CA LYS A 266 -13.69 -1.02 17.39
C LYS A 266 -12.81 -1.95 18.24
N ALA A 267 -13.29 -3.14 18.55
CA ALA A 267 -12.54 -4.15 19.32
C ALA A 267 -11.33 -4.70 18.54
N GLN A 268 -11.37 -4.69 17.20
CA GLN A 268 -10.28 -5.12 16.32
C GLN A 268 -9.33 -3.98 15.94
N ALA A 269 -9.52 -2.77 16.47
CA ALA A 269 -8.68 -1.61 16.17
C ALA A 269 -7.24 -1.84 16.65
N THR A 270 -6.29 -1.41 15.82
CA THR A 270 -4.84 -1.55 16.04
C THR A 270 -4.11 -0.33 15.46
N GLU A 271 -2.78 -0.32 15.50
CA GLU A 271 -1.97 0.68 14.78
C GLU A 271 -2.13 0.65 13.24
N SER A 272 -2.65 -0.46 12.71
CA SER A 272 -2.88 -0.68 11.28
C SER A 272 -4.33 -0.50 10.87
N PHE A 273 -5.25 -0.77 11.76
CA PHE A 273 -6.70 -0.71 11.55
C PHE A 273 -7.30 0.28 12.55
N GLY A 274 -7.60 1.48 12.06
CA GLY A 274 -8.18 2.54 12.87
C GLY A 274 -9.71 2.48 12.91
N TYR A 275 -10.31 3.21 13.85
CA TYR A 275 -11.75 3.33 14.02
C TYR A 275 -12.11 4.82 14.13
N ASN A 276 -13.15 5.25 13.41
CA ASN A 276 -13.59 6.63 13.34
C ASN A 276 -15.11 6.74 13.52
N GLU A 277 -15.55 7.75 14.27
CA GLU A 277 -16.94 8.10 14.51
C GLU A 277 -17.29 9.52 14.02
N ASP A 278 -16.29 10.27 13.49
CA ASP A 278 -16.49 11.60 12.94
C ASP A 278 -16.94 11.54 11.47
N GLU A 279 -17.66 12.55 11.02
CA GLU A 279 -18.12 12.72 9.65
C GLU A 279 -17.00 13.30 8.77
N ILE A 280 -16.01 12.45 8.43
CA ILE A 280 -14.81 12.82 7.67
C ILE A 280 -15.01 12.68 6.16
N VAL A 281 -14.13 13.37 5.41
CA VAL A 281 -14.04 13.31 3.94
C VAL A 281 -12.60 13.00 3.50
N SER A 282 -12.39 12.79 2.22
CA SER A 282 -11.10 12.34 1.67
C SER A 282 -9.90 13.25 1.98
N SER A 283 -10.09 14.55 2.19
CA SER A 283 -9.00 15.46 2.56
C SER A 283 -8.52 15.29 3.99
N ASP A 284 -9.37 14.78 4.88
CA ASP A 284 -9.05 14.64 6.32
C ASP A 284 -8.10 13.46 6.57
N ILE A 285 -8.00 12.52 5.62
CA ILE A 285 -7.15 11.34 5.74
C ILE A 285 -5.79 11.48 5.03
N ILE A 286 -5.48 12.64 4.46
CA ILE A 286 -4.19 12.88 3.81
C ILE A 286 -3.06 12.78 4.83
N GLY A 287 -2.07 11.96 4.54
CA GLY A 287 -0.95 11.70 5.44
C GLY A 287 -1.24 10.67 6.54
N MET A 288 -2.43 10.08 6.58
CA MET A 288 -2.83 9.07 7.55
C MET A 288 -1.93 7.82 7.46
N ARG A 289 -1.68 7.19 8.62
CA ARG A 289 -0.82 6.00 8.74
C ARG A 289 -1.55 4.69 9.01
N PHE A 290 -2.85 4.72 9.29
CA PHE A 290 -3.64 3.49 9.31
C PHE A 290 -3.71 2.90 7.90
N GLY A 291 -3.52 1.61 7.74
CA GLY A 291 -3.74 0.91 6.46
C GLY A 291 -5.20 0.96 6.02
N SER A 292 -6.09 0.98 7.01
CA SER A 292 -7.55 1.04 6.89
C SER A 292 -8.09 1.80 8.09
N LEU A 293 -8.91 2.81 7.86
CA LEU A 293 -9.62 3.56 8.90
C LEU A 293 -11.11 3.30 8.74
N PHE A 294 -11.66 2.45 9.60
CA PHE A 294 -13.07 2.10 9.58
C PHE A 294 -13.95 3.32 9.92
N ASP A 295 -15.00 3.54 9.14
CA ASP A 295 -15.96 4.61 9.31
C ASP A 295 -17.27 4.08 9.88
N ALA A 296 -17.45 4.22 11.18
CA ALA A 296 -18.64 3.72 11.89
C ALA A 296 -19.93 4.47 11.49
N THR A 297 -19.82 5.67 10.92
CA THR A 297 -20.97 6.46 10.49
C THR A 297 -21.65 5.84 9.26
N GLN A 298 -20.90 5.08 8.44
CA GLN A 298 -21.32 4.53 7.16
C GLN A 298 -21.83 3.07 7.23
N THR A 299 -21.88 2.47 8.41
CA THR A 299 -22.37 1.10 8.59
C THR A 299 -23.87 1.03 8.34
N MET A 300 -24.29 0.12 7.47
CA MET A 300 -25.71 -0.16 7.19
C MET A 300 -25.98 -1.66 7.29
N VAL A 301 -27.16 -2.03 7.77
CA VAL A 301 -27.56 -3.43 7.94
C VAL A 301 -29.01 -3.62 7.52
N ILE A 302 -29.27 -4.69 6.77
CA ILE A 302 -30.64 -5.17 6.45
C ILE A 302 -30.70 -6.65 6.78
N ASN A 303 -31.62 -7.06 7.69
CA ASN A 303 -31.93 -8.45 7.97
C ASN A 303 -32.73 -9.05 6.80
N LEU A 304 -32.26 -10.15 6.24
CA LEU A 304 -32.87 -10.80 5.08
C LEU A 304 -33.94 -11.84 5.48
N GLY A 305 -34.18 -12.07 6.78
CA GLY A 305 -35.24 -12.94 7.28
C GLY A 305 -34.96 -14.45 7.19
N ASN A 306 -33.78 -14.83 6.69
CA ASN A 306 -33.40 -16.25 6.48
C ASN A 306 -32.16 -16.65 7.30
N GLY A 307 -31.87 -15.96 8.39
CA GLY A 307 -30.67 -16.18 9.20
C GLY A 307 -29.42 -15.51 8.63
N THR A 308 -29.57 -14.63 7.64
CA THR A 308 -28.49 -13.82 7.08
C THR A 308 -28.84 -12.35 7.06
N SER A 309 -27.84 -11.50 6.96
CA SER A 309 -27.98 -10.05 6.81
C SER A 309 -27.13 -9.54 5.66
N GLN A 310 -27.63 -8.52 4.96
CA GLN A 310 -26.80 -7.72 4.06
C GLN A 310 -26.23 -6.54 4.84
N VAL A 311 -24.92 -6.39 4.75
CA VAL A 311 -24.16 -5.40 5.50
C VAL A 311 -23.34 -4.54 4.55
N GLN A 312 -23.35 -3.22 4.75
CA GLN A 312 -22.35 -2.32 4.19
C GLN A 312 -21.41 -1.88 5.29
N VAL A 313 -20.11 -2.00 5.03
CA VAL A 313 -19.04 -1.42 5.85
C VAL A 313 -18.08 -0.61 4.96
N VAL A 314 -17.53 0.45 5.52
CA VAL A 314 -16.70 1.42 4.79
C VAL A 314 -15.42 1.69 5.55
N SER A 315 -14.30 1.76 4.82
CA SER A 315 -13.01 2.20 5.38
C SER A 315 -12.33 3.19 4.44
N TRP A 316 -11.68 4.17 5.06
CA TRP A 316 -10.83 5.16 4.41
C TRP A 316 -9.37 4.71 4.36
N TYR A 317 -8.63 5.17 3.36
CA TYR A 317 -7.18 5.01 3.28
C TYR A 317 -6.54 6.12 2.42
N ASP A 318 -5.44 6.67 2.89
CA ASP A 318 -4.55 7.41 1.99
C ASP A 318 -3.86 6.37 1.11
N ASN A 319 -4.24 6.30 -0.16
CA ASN A 319 -3.74 5.27 -1.08
C ASN A 319 -2.22 5.31 -1.28
N GLU A 320 -1.56 6.38 -0.87
CA GLU A 320 -0.11 6.51 -0.84
C GLU A 320 0.45 6.28 0.59
N ASN A 321 0.14 7.15 1.54
CA ASN A 321 0.79 7.16 2.86
C ASN A 321 0.33 6.02 3.77
N SER A 322 -0.96 5.64 3.75
CA SER A 322 -1.46 4.46 4.48
C SER A 322 -0.78 3.18 4.00
N TYR A 323 -0.69 3.02 2.67
CA TYR A 323 -0.04 1.86 2.05
C TYR A 323 1.44 1.78 2.40
N VAL A 324 2.15 2.92 2.31
CA VAL A 324 3.56 3.01 2.69
C VAL A 324 3.78 2.64 4.16
N SER A 325 2.89 3.08 5.05
CA SER A 325 2.96 2.75 6.47
C SER A 325 2.85 1.25 6.72
N GLN A 326 1.91 0.58 6.04
CA GLN A 326 1.76 -0.88 6.10
C GLN A 326 3.00 -1.60 5.57
N MET A 327 3.54 -1.10 4.47
CA MET A 327 4.74 -1.65 3.85
C MET A 327 5.97 -1.49 4.77
N CYS A 328 6.15 -0.34 5.42
CA CYS A 328 7.22 -0.13 6.40
C CYS A 328 7.08 -1.10 7.59
N ARG A 329 5.87 -1.31 8.12
CA ARG A 329 5.62 -2.32 9.16
C ARG A 329 5.94 -3.72 8.69
N THR A 330 5.55 -4.06 7.45
CA THR A 330 5.87 -5.36 6.83
C THR A 330 7.38 -5.55 6.68
N ILE A 331 8.14 -4.52 6.23
CA ILE A 331 9.60 -4.56 6.13
C ILE A 331 10.22 -4.81 7.51
N LYS A 332 9.77 -4.08 8.54
CA LYS A 332 10.29 -4.21 9.91
C LYS A 332 10.07 -5.62 10.45
N HIS A 333 8.87 -6.17 10.26
CA HIS A 333 8.57 -7.55 10.65
C HIS A 333 9.38 -8.58 9.85
N PHE A 334 9.43 -8.43 8.53
CA PHE A 334 10.14 -9.35 7.64
C PHE A 334 11.64 -9.42 7.92
N ALA A 335 12.20 -8.30 8.37
CA ALA A 335 13.61 -8.25 8.78
C ALA A 335 13.89 -8.97 10.11
N THR A 336 12.90 -9.23 10.95
CA THR A 336 13.10 -10.06 12.15
C THR A 336 13.30 -11.54 11.82
N LEU A 337 13.06 -11.92 10.58
CA LEU A 337 13.19 -13.27 10.03
C LEU A 337 14.49 -13.44 9.20
N LEU A 338 15.48 -12.56 9.39
CA LEU A 338 16.81 -12.65 8.75
C LEU A 338 17.67 -13.77 9.33
#